data_210d9ecc12234ffbc31e4db02f546371
#
_entry.id   210d9ecc12234ffbc31e4db02f546371
#
_cell.length_a   1.000
_cell.length_b   1.000
_cell.length_c   1.000
_cell.angle_alpha   90.00
_cell.angle_beta   90.00
_cell.angle_gamma   90.00
#
_symmetry.space_group_name_H-M   'P 1'
#
loop_
_entity.id
_entity.type
_entity.pdbx_description
1 polymer ?
#
loop_
_entity_poly.entity_id
_entity_poly.type
_entity_poly.pdbx_seq_one_letter_code
_entity_poly.pdbx_strand_id
1 'polypeptide(L)'
;MFDRIMGIVTLKPATYKAVAEDESLTQEAMLIVIVVAVLTGLISGVTTQMITGGSFVSGLLRGVIAIIFGLITWYVAAFLLATVANAMGGKTNINEMLRVTGYVYAFQLVGVLVVLALISPALICLTTPISFAALILSLIGYVIGIREAAEFSTGNAVIVALVVAVVSFIINAIGGFVANML
;
A
#
# COMPACT_ATOMS: atom_id res chain seq x y z
N MET A 1 12.74 1.86 13.36
CA MET A 1 12.02 1.30 12.19
C MET A 1 11.21 0.05 12.55
N PHE A 2 11.83 -1.08 12.91
CA PHE A 2 11.11 -2.36 13.12
C PHE A 2 9.97 -2.27 14.16
N ASP A 3 10.20 -1.68 15.32
CA ASP A 3 9.17 -1.55 16.38
C ASP A 3 7.96 -0.72 15.92
N ARG A 4 8.18 0.29 15.07
CA ARG A 4 7.10 1.11 14.49
C ARG A 4 6.30 0.28 13.49
N ILE A 5 6.97 -0.48 12.60
CA ILE A 5 6.29 -1.38 11.66
C ILE A 5 5.44 -2.39 12.44
N MET A 6 5.98 -2.98 13.52
CA MET A 6 5.23 -3.90 14.36
C MET A 6 4.05 -3.22 15.07
N GLY A 7 4.19 -1.97 15.50
CA GLY A 7 3.10 -1.19 16.06
C GLY A 7 1.98 -0.92 15.04
N ILE A 8 2.34 -0.60 13.80
CA ILE A 8 1.38 -0.42 12.69
C ILE A 8 0.69 -1.74 12.35
N VAL A 9 1.44 -2.83 12.16
CA VAL A 9 0.89 -4.15 11.81
C VAL A 9 -0.02 -4.70 12.92
N THR A 10 0.27 -4.38 14.18
CA THR A 10 -0.59 -4.72 15.33
C THR A 10 -1.69 -3.69 15.61
N LEU A 11 -1.90 -2.74 14.69
CA LEU A 11 -2.97 -1.74 14.71
C LEU A 11 -3.01 -0.90 16.00
N LYS A 12 -1.86 -0.52 16.55
CA LYS A 12 -1.76 0.31 17.76
C LYS A 12 -1.97 1.79 17.43
N PRO A 13 -3.08 2.46 17.82
CA PRO A 13 -3.36 3.85 17.46
C PRO A 13 -2.26 4.82 17.87
N ALA A 14 -1.67 4.64 19.05
CA ALA A 14 -0.57 5.49 19.53
C ALA A 14 0.64 5.48 18.59
N THR A 15 0.93 4.36 17.90
CA THR A 15 2.02 4.29 16.93
C THR A 15 1.68 5.08 15.66
N TYR A 16 0.43 5.02 15.19
CA TYR A 16 -0.02 5.81 14.03
C TYR A 16 0.09 7.30 14.30
N LYS A 17 -0.34 7.74 15.50
CA LYS A 17 -0.22 9.14 15.92
C LYS A 17 1.24 9.58 15.98
N ALA A 18 2.10 8.82 16.63
CA ALA A 18 3.52 9.11 16.73
C ALA A 18 4.20 9.19 15.34
N VAL A 19 3.82 8.31 14.40
CA VAL A 19 4.32 8.35 13.02
C VAL A 19 3.81 9.58 12.26
N ALA A 20 2.56 9.98 12.48
CA ALA A 20 2.01 11.20 11.86
C ALA A 20 2.74 12.46 12.32
N GLU A 21 3.03 12.59 13.61
CA GLU A 21 3.60 13.79 14.23
C GLU A 21 5.12 13.93 14.00
N ASP A 22 5.87 12.82 13.90
CA ASP A 22 7.34 12.85 13.80
C ASP A 22 7.82 13.11 12.36
N GLU A 23 8.19 14.36 12.07
CA GLU A 23 8.68 14.79 10.76
C GLU A 23 9.92 14.03 10.27
N SER A 24 10.75 13.55 11.20
CA SER A 24 11.98 12.81 10.87
C SER A 24 11.70 11.49 10.17
N LEU A 25 10.48 10.96 10.30
CA LEU A 25 10.07 9.66 9.74
C LEU A 25 9.66 9.70 8.27
N THR A 26 9.62 10.86 7.63
CA THR A 26 9.22 10.99 6.22
C THR A 26 10.13 10.16 5.30
N GLN A 27 11.45 10.21 5.52
CA GLN A 27 12.41 9.44 4.74
C GLN A 27 12.30 7.93 5.02
N GLU A 28 12.04 7.55 6.28
CA GLU A 28 11.83 6.15 6.66
C GLU A 28 10.56 5.59 6.01
N ALA A 29 9.47 6.34 6.00
CA ALA A 29 8.22 5.97 5.32
C ALA A 29 8.42 5.79 3.81
N MET A 30 9.12 6.72 3.17
CA MET A 30 9.45 6.63 1.74
C MET A 30 10.32 5.40 1.43
N LEU A 31 11.32 5.11 2.27
CA LEU A 31 12.15 3.92 2.13
C LEU A 31 11.33 2.63 2.21
N ILE A 32 10.39 2.55 3.17
CA ILE A 32 9.48 1.40 3.30
C ILE A 32 8.69 1.21 2.00
N VAL A 33 8.09 2.28 1.48
CA VAL A 33 7.28 2.19 0.23
C VAL A 33 8.13 1.74 -0.94
N ILE A 34 9.32 2.31 -1.14
CA ILE A 34 10.21 1.94 -2.24
C ILE A 34 10.62 0.46 -2.13
N VAL A 35 11.07 0.02 -0.96
CA VAL A 35 11.51 -1.38 -0.75
C VAL A 35 10.35 -2.34 -0.99
N VAL A 36 9.18 -2.05 -0.42
CA VAL A 36 7.99 -2.90 -0.59
C VAL A 36 7.54 -2.92 -2.05
N ALA A 37 7.46 -1.76 -2.72
CA ALA A 37 7.06 -1.67 -4.12
C ALA A 37 8.02 -2.44 -5.04
N VAL A 38 9.34 -2.31 -4.81
CA VAL A 38 10.35 -3.05 -5.59
C VAL A 38 10.19 -4.55 -5.39
N LEU A 39 10.13 -5.01 -4.15
CA LEU A 39 10.00 -6.44 -3.85
C LEU A 39 8.70 -7.02 -4.41
N THR A 40 7.56 -6.39 -4.09
CA THR A 40 6.26 -6.92 -4.52
C THR A 40 6.06 -6.77 -6.03
N GLY A 41 6.44 -5.65 -6.62
CA GLY A 41 6.29 -5.40 -8.05
C GLY A 41 7.10 -6.37 -8.91
N LEU A 42 8.41 -6.53 -8.62
CA LEU A 42 9.26 -7.44 -9.38
C LEU A 42 8.86 -8.90 -9.18
N ILE A 43 8.64 -9.32 -7.93
CA ILE A 43 8.25 -10.72 -7.64
C ILE A 43 6.91 -11.04 -8.28
N SER A 44 5.90 -10.19 -8.12
CA SER A 44 4.56 -10.42 -8.71
C SER A 44 4.61 -10.39 -10.23
N GLY A 45 5.31 -9.44 -10.83
CA GLY A 45 5.43 -9.31 -12.28
C GLY A 45 6.06 -10.56 -12.90
N VAL A 46 7.20 -11.00 -12.37
CA VAL A 46 7.90 -12.20 -12.86
C VAL A 46 7.08 -13.46 -12.61
N THR A 47 6.56 -13.65 -11.39
CA THR A 47 5.80 -14.85 -11.03
C THR A 47 4.56 -14.99 -11.90
N THR A 48 3.80 -13.91 -12.09
CA THR A 48 2.59 -13.93 -12.93
C THR A 48 2.91 -14.33 -14.36
N GLN A 49 3.95 -13.75 -14.96
CA GLN A 49 4.34 -14.07 -16.33
C GLN A 49 4.83 -15.52 -16.47
N MET A 50 5.61 -16.01 -15.52
CA MET A 50 6.09 -17.38 -15.57
C MET A 50 4.94 -18.41 -15.46
N ILE A 51 3.92 -18.13 -14.63
CA ILE A 51 2.75 -19.00 -14.49
C ILE A 51 1.88 -18.99 -15.76
N THR A 52 1.77 -17.82 -16.42
CA THR A 52 0.92 -17.67 -17.63
C THR A 52 1.65 -18.02 -18.93
N GLY A 53 2.86 -18.54 -18.86
CA GLY A 53 3.66 -18.95 -20.04
C GLY A 53 4.39 -17.81 -20.74
N GLY A 54 4.48 -16.64 -20.08
CA GLY A 54 5.25 -15.50 -20.58
C GLY A 54 6.75 -15.60 -20.28
N SER A 55 7.52 -14.60 -20.72
CA SER A 55 8.96 -14.59 -20.53
C SER A 55 9.35 -13.89 -19.20
N PHE A 56 10.54 -14.22 -18.70
CA PHE A 56 11.14 -13.53 -17.55
C PHE A 56 11.29 -12.03 -17.80
N VAL A 57 11.69 -11.63 -19.02
CA VAL A 57 11.89 -10.23 -19.40
C VAL A 57 10.56 -9.48 -19.38
N SER A 58 9.48 -10.05 -19.93
CA SER A 58 8.15 -9.43 -19.85
C SER A 58 7.66 -9.33 -18.40
N GLY A 59 8.01 -10.28 -17.54
CA GLY A 59 7.75 -10.23 -16.11
C GLY A 59 8.46 -9.07 -15.42
N LEU A 60 9.73 -8.84 -15.72
CA LEU A 60 10.48 -7.69 -15.20
C LEU A 60 9.88 -6.35 -15.66
N LEU A 61 9.53 -6.22 -16.94
CA LEU A 61 8.90 -5.00 -17.47
C LEU A 61 7.57 -4.70 -16.75
N ARG A 62 6.72 -5.71 -16.56
CA ARG A 62 5.48 -5.58 -15.78
C ARG A 62 5.76 -5.19 -14.33
N GLY A 63 6.78 -5.78 -13.72
CA GLY A 63 7.21 -5.42 -12.37
C GLY A 63 7.62 -3.96 -12.25
N VAL A 64 8.40 -3.45 -13.21
CA VAL A 64 8.81 -2.03 -13.25
C VAL A 64 7.60 -1.11 -13.40
N ILE A 65 6.64 -1.45 -14.27
CA ILE A 65 5.40 -0.68 -14.40
C ILE A 65 4.62 -0.69 -13.09
N ALA A 66 4.48 -1.83 -12.44
CA ALA A 66 3.79 -1.95 -11.15
C ALA A 66 4.44 -1.08 -10.06
N ILE A 67 5.78 -1.01 -10.02
CA ILE A 67 6.53 -0.13 -9.11
C ILE A 67 6.18 1.33 -9.38
N ILE A 68 6.27 1.77 -10.63
CA ILE A 68 6.01 3.17 -11.02
C ILE A 68 4.59 3.57 -10.64
N PHE A 69 3.58 2.77 -11.04
CA PHE A 69 2.19 3.06 -10.72
C PHE A 69 1.90 2.94 -9.21
N GLY A 70 2.56 2.03 -8.50
CA GLY A 70 2.48 1.90 -7.05
C GLY A 70 2.95 3.16 -6.32
N LEU A 71 4.10 3.71 -6.71
CA LEU A 71 4.65 4.95 -6.15
C LEU A 71 3.77 6.16 -6.48
N ILE A 72 3.28 6.26 -7.73
CA ILE A 72 2.34 7.31 -8.13
C ILE A 72 1.06 7.22 -7.29
N THR A 73 0.49 6.02 -7.16
CA THR A 73 -0.73 5.80 -6.38
C THR A 73 -0.53 6.20 -4.93
N TRP A 74 0.60 5.82 -4.31
CA TRP A 74 0.89 6.19 -2.93
C TRP A 74 0.93 7.71 -2.73
N TYR A 75 1.66 8.42 -3.60
CA TYR A 75 1.77 9.88 -3.50
C TYR A 75 0.43 10.59 -3.73
N VAL A 76 -0.29 10.19 -4.79
CA VAL A 76 -1.61 10.75 -5.12
C VAL A 76 -2.62 10.44 -4.01
N ALA A 77 -2.60 9.22 -3.47
CA ALA A 77 -3.47 8.86 -2.35
C ALA A 77 -3.20 9.73 -1.12
N ALA A 78 -1.94 9.94 -0.73
CA ALA A 78 -1.61 10.80 0.41
C ALA A 78 -2.04 12.26 0.18
N PHE A 79 -1.85 12.79 -1.02
CA PHE A 79 -2.32 14.12 -1.41
C PHE A 79 -3.86 14.24 -1.28
N LEU A 80 -4.60 13.27 -1.82
CA LEU A 80 -6.05 13.25 -1.77
C LEU A 80 -6.56 13.07 -0.34
N LEU A 81 -5.93 12.19 0.45
CA LEU A 81 -6.27 11.99 1.87
C LEU A 81 -6.16 13.29 2.63
N ALA A 82 -5.05 14.03 2.49
CA ALA A 82 -4.87 15.32 3.15
C ALA A 82 -5.90 16.35 2.68
N THR A 83 -6.14 16.43 1.37
CA THR A 83 -7.06 17.41 0.78
C THR A 83 -8.51 17.16 1.21
N VAL A 84 -8.97 15.91 1.10
CA VAL A 84 -10.34 15.53 1.46
C VAL A 84 -10.54 15.62 2.97
N ALA A 85 -9.57 15.19 3.78
CA ALA A 85 -9.64 15.31 5.23
C ALA A 85 -9.78 16.77 5.66
N ASN A 86 -8.96 17.67 5.13
CA ASN A 86 -9.05 19.10 5.45
C ASN A 86 -10.37 19.74 4.99
N ALA A 87 -10.89 19.33 3.82
CA ALA A 87 -12.21 19.78 3.35
C ALA A 87 -13.36 19.33 4.26
N MET A 88 -13.19 18.21 4.98
CA MET A 88 -14.14 17.70 5.96
C MET A 88 -13.90 18.22 7.39
N GLY A 89 -12.98 19.20 7.56
CA GLY A 89 -12.70 19.85 8.86
C GLY A 89 -11.61 19.16 9.69
N GLY A 90 -10.85 18.23 9.10
CA GLY A 90 -9.65 17.66 9.72
C GLY A 90 -8.47 18.62 9.71
N LYS A 91 -7.43 18.25 10.46
CA LYS A 91 -6.19 19.02 10.54
C LYS A 91 -5.03 18.10 10.21
N THR A 92 -4.61 18.10 8.96
CA THR A 92 -3.50 17.26 8.52
C THR A 92 -2.80 17.89 7.32
N ASN A 93 -1.62 17.39 6.99
CA ASN A 93 -0.88 17.80 5.80
C ASN A 93 -0.44 16.57 4.99
N ILE A 94 0.05 16.82 3.78
CA ILE A 94 0.47 15.76 2.85
C ILE A 94 1.58 14.89 3.46
N ASN A 95 2.53 15.49 4.17
CA ASN A 95 3.66 14.77 4.74
C ASN A 95 3.23 13.82 5.87
N GLU A 96 2.27 14.22 6.70
CA GLU A 96 1.66 13.33 7.70
C GLU A 96 0.99 12.12 7.03
N MET A 97 0.20 12.37 5.98
CA MET A 97 -0.45 11.30 5.22
C MET A 97 0.56 10.41 4.50
N LEU A 98 1.65 10.96 3.93
CA LEU A 98 2.74 10.17 3.34
C LEU A 98 3.41 9.27 4.38
N ARG A 99 3.68 9.78 5.58
CA ARG A 99 4.28 8.99 6.66
C ARG A 99 3.38 7.83 7.05
N VAL A 100 2.15 8.12 7.41
CA VAL A 100 1.21 7.10 7.89
C VAL A 100 0.93 6.04 6.82
N THR A 101 0.58 6.47 5.61
CA THR A 101 0.30 5.54 4.50
C THR A 101 1.54 4.76 4.09
N GLY A 102 2.72 5.37 4.17
CA GLY A 102 3.98 4.68 3.87
C GLY A 102 4.26 3.52 4.82
N TYR A 103 3.99 3.69 6.13
CA TYR A 103 4.11 2.58 7.08
C TYR A 103 3.02 1.51 6.88
N VAL A 104 1.78 1.91 6.55
CA VAL A 104 0.71 0.95 6.22
C VAL A 104 1.04 0.15 4.98
N TYR A 105 1.86 0.70 4.07
CA TYR A 105 2.32 -0.02 2.88
C TYR A 105 3.06 -1.32 3.21
N ALA A 106 3.61 -1.45 4.43
CA ALA A 106 4.26 -2.69 4.88
C ALA A 106 3.34 -3.93 4.84
N PHE A 107 2.02 -3.77 4.95
CA PHE A 107 1.09 -4.89 4.79
C PHE A 107 1.16 -5.54 3.39
N GLN A 108 1.59 -4.80 2.38
CA GLN A 108 1.71 -5.31 1.02
C GLN A 108 2.87 -6.30 0.84
N LEU A 109 3.81 -6.40 1.80
CA LEU A 109 4.86 -7.43 1.78
C LEU A 109 4.30 -8.85 1.69
N VAL A 110 3.07 -9.07 2.16
CA VAL A 110 2.38 -10.36 1.99
C VAL A 110 2.24 -10.75 0.51
N GLY A 111 2.20 -9.77 -0.41
CA GLY A 111 2.16 -10.02 -1.85
C GLY A 111 3.38 -10.80 -2.39
N VAL A 112 4.51 -10.77 -1.67
CA VAL A 112 5.70 -11.56 -2.01
C VAL A 112 5.41 -13.07 -1.98
N LEU A 113 4.44 -13.52 -1.17
CA LEU A 113 4.06 -14.93 -1.05
C LEU A 113 3.56 -15.54 -2.37
N VAL A 114 3.18 -14.72 -3.35
CA VAL A 114 2.79 -15.20 -4.69
C VAL A 114 3.90 -16.04 -5.35
N VAL A 115 5.18 -15.81 -4.99
CA VAL A 115 6.31 -16.60 -5.51
C VAL A 115 6.17 -18.09 -5.22
N LEU A 116 5.47 -18.47 -4.17
CA LEU A 116 5.21 -19.88 -3.82
C LEU A 116 4.44 -20.62 -4.91
N ALA A 117 3.67 -19.91 -5.73
CA ALA A 117 2.96 -20.47 -6.87
C ALA A 117 3.91 -21.05 -7.95
N LEU A 118 5.18 -20.60 -8.01
CA LEU A 118 6.21 -21.19 -8.88
C LEU A 118 6.65 -22.57 -8.41
N ILE A 119 6.53 -22.88 -7.13
CA ILE A 119 6.83 -24.20 -6.57
C ILE A 119 5.66 -25.15 -6.85
N SER A 120 4.45 -24.71 -6.55
CA SER A 120 3.22 -25.42 -6.83
C SER A 120 2.03 -24.47 -6.94
N PRO A 121 1.25 -24.49 -8.04
CA PRO A 121 0.04 -23.68 -8.16
C PRO A 121 -0.97 -23.92 -7.03
N ALA A 122 -0.98 -25.11 -6.42
CA ALA A 122 -1.85 -25.42 -5.27
C ALA A 122 -1.55 -24.53 -4.04
N LEU A 123 -0.33 -23.99 -3.91
CA LEU A 123 0.02 -23.07 -2.82
C LEU A 123 -0.70 -21.71 -2.91
N ILE A 124 -1.29 -21.37 -4.06
CA ILE A 124 -2.16 -20.20 -4.20
C ILE A 124 -3.35 -20.32 -3.24
N CYS A 125 -3.91 -21.51 -3.08
CA CYS A 125 -5.02 -21.74 -2.14
C CYS A 125 -4.64 -21.41 -0.69
N LEU A 126 -3.36 -21.55 -0.33
CA LEU A 126 -2.85 -21.22 1.00
C LEU A 126 -2.54 -19.72 1.14
N THR A 127 -1.95 -19.11 0.11
CA THR A 127 -1.55 -17.70 0.14
C THR A 127 -2.72 -16.74 -0.01
N THR A 128 -3.80 -17.15 -0.69
CA THR A 128 -5.00 -16.31 -0.92
C THR A 128 -5.66 -15.86 0.39
N PRO A 129 -6.00 -16.72 1.37
CA PRO A 129 -6.60 -16.26 2.61
C PRO A 129 -5.65 -15.38 3.44
N ILE A 130 -4.34 -15.60 3.38
CA ILE A 130 -3.35 -14.76 4.05
C ILE A 130 -3.34 -13.36 3.42
N SER A 131 -3.33 -13.29 2.10
CA SER A 131 -3.39 -12.02 1.36
C SER A 131 -4.70 -11.26 1.61
N PHE A 132 -5.82 -11.98 1.71
CA PHE A 132 -7.11 -11.40 2.05
C PHE A 132 -7.14 -10.83 3.48
N ALA A 133 -6.58 -11.56 4.45
CA ALA A 133 -6.43 -11.06 5.82
C ALA A 133 -5.54 -9.80 5.86
N ALA A 134 -4.42 -9.80 5.13
CA ALA A 134 -3.54 -8.64 5.05
C ALA A 134 -4.24 -7.43 4.40
N LEU A 135 -5.10 -7.65 3.39
CA LEU A 135 -5.91 -6.60 2.79
C LEU A 135 -6.85 -5.97 3.82
N ILE A 136 -7.58 -6.79 4.58
CA ILE A 136 -8.48 -6.29 5.64
C ILE A 136 -7.71 -5.49 6.69
N LEU A 137 -6.59 -6.03 7.17
CA LEU A 137 -5.73 -5.35 8.16
C LEU A 137 -5.18 -4.03 7.60
N SER A 138 -4.79 -4.00 6.34
CA SER A 138 -4.35 -2.78 5.65
C SER A 138 -5.46 -1.73 5.61
N LEU A 139 -6.69 -2.10 5.25
CA LEU A 139 -7.83 -1.17 5.25
C LEU A 139 -8.11 -0.61 6.64
N ILE A 140 -8.08 -1.45 7.67
CA ILE A 140 -8.22 -1.00 9.07
C ILE A 140 -7.06 -0.06 9.42
N GLY A 141 -5.83 -0.41 9.04
CA GLY A 141 -4.65 0.42 9.23
C GLY A 141 -4.77 1.79 8.57
N TYR A 142 -5.28 1.86 7.33
CA TYR A 142 -5.56 3.13 6.66
C TYR A 142 -6.57 3.98 7.43
N VAL A 143 -7.68 3.39 7.89
CA VAL A 143 -8.71 4.11 8.67
C VAL A 143 -8.14 4.64 9.98
N ILE A 144 -7.38 3.82 10.73
CA ILE A 144 -6.73 4.26 11.97
C ILE A 144 -5.73 5.39 11.66
N GLY A 145 -4.92 5.22 10.62
CA GLY A 145 -3.93 6.20 10.22
C GLY A 145 -4.53 7.56 9.87
N ILE A 146 -5.58 7.58 9.05
CA ILE A 146 -6.30 8.80 8.68
C ILE A 146 -6.93 9.44 9.91
N ARG A 147 -7.54 8.64 10.79
CA ARG A 147 -8.16 9.13 12.02
C ARG A 147 -7.14 9.85 12.91
N GLU A 148 -5.99 9.21 13.15
CA GLU A 148 -4.96 9.76 14.04
C GLU A 148 -4.23 10.97 13.42
N ALA A 149 -3.96 10.93 12.10
CA ALA A 149 -3.28 12.03 11.41
C ALA A 149 -4.17 13.26 11.19
N ALA A 150 -5.48 13.06 10.95
CA ALA A 150 -6.42 14.16 10.69
C ALA A 150 -7.20 14.61 11.93
N GLU A 151 -6.96 14.01 13.09
CA GLU A 151 -7.72 14.23 14.33
C GLU A 151 -9.24 14.05 14.14
N PHE A 152 -9.62 12.99 13.41
CA PHE A 152 -10.99 12.73 13.02
C PHE A 152 -11.74 11.72 13.90
N SER A 153 -13.08 11.71 13.77
CA SER A 153 -13.89 10.57 14.13
C SER A 153 -13.62 9.39 13.18
N THR A 154 -13.78 8.16 13.65
CA THR A 154 -13.63 6.96 12.82
C THR A 154 -14.56 6.98 11.61
N GLY A 155 -15.78 7.53 11.74
CA GLY A 155 -16.74 7.64 10.62
C GLY A 155 -16.21 8.52 9.49
N ASN A 156 -15.68 9.69 9.81
CA ASN A 156 -15.07 10.59 8.82
C ASN A 156 -13.84 9.95 8.18
N ALA A 157 -12.99 9.28 8.95
CA ALA A 157 -11.83 8.58 8.43
C ALA A 157 -12.21 7.47 7.43
N VAL A 158 -13.29 6.73 7.68
CA VAL A 158 -13.82 5.72 6.74
C VAL A 158 -14.28 6.37 5.43
N ILE A 159 -15.02 7.48 5.50
CA ILE A 159 -15.49 8.18 4.29
C ILE A 159 -14.30 8.65 3.44
N VAL A 160 -13.30 9.29 4.07
CA VAL A 160 -12.08 9.75 3.38
C VAL A 160 -11.33 8.57 2.77
N ALA A 161 -11.17 7.46 3.50
CA ALA A 161 -10.52 6.25 3.00
C ALA A 161 -11.25 5.66 1.78
N LEU A 162 -12.59 5.61 1.78
CA LEU A 162 -13.38 5.10 0.67
C LEU A 162 -13.23 5.96 -0.59
N VAL A 163 -13.29 7.29 -0.47
CA VAL A 163 -13.10 8.20 -1.60
C VAL A 163 -11.74 7.97 -2.26
N VAL A 164 -10.67 7.89 -1.45
CA VAL A 164 -9.32 7.71 -1.96
C VAL A 164 -9.10 6.29 -2.50
N ALA A 165 -9.73 5.28 -1.91
CA ALA A 165 -9.67 3.90 -2.41
C ALA A 165 -10.20 3.79 -3.85
N VAL A 166 -11.30 4.49 -4.19
CA VAL A 166 -11.83 4.52 -5.56
C VAL A 166 -10.81 5.11 -6.54
N VAL A 167 -10.19 6.24 -6.20
CA VAL A 167 -9.16 6.85 -7.07
C VAL A 167 -7.94 5.95 -7.21
N SER A 168 -7.47 5.37 -6.11
CA SER A 168 -6.36 4.43 -6.12
C SER A 168 -6.65 3.20 -6.98
N PHE A 169 -7.88 2.69 -6.94
CA PHE A 169 -8.31 1.59 -7.80
C PHE A 169 -8.24 1.97 -9.29
N ILE A 170 -8.70 3.17 -9.66
CA ILE A 170 -8.62 3.65 -11.05
C ILE A 170 -7.17 3.74 -11.53
N ILE A 171 -6.27 4.34 -10.72
CA ILE A 171 -4.85 4.48 -11.08
C ILE A 171 -4.22 3.10 -11.28
N ASN A 172 -4.47 2.15 -10.37
CA ASN A 172 -3.94 0.79 -10.48
C ASN A 172 -4.54 0.03 -11.67
N ALA A 173 -5.81 0.23 -12.00
CA ALA A 173 -6.45 -0.35 -13.19
C ALA A 173 -5.79 0.14 -14.49
N ILE A 174 -5.47 1.44 -14.57
CA ILE A 174 -4.71 2.02 -15.69
C ILE A 174 -3.31 1.38 -15.77
N GLY A 175 -2.60 1.27 -14.65
CA GLY A 175 -1.29 0.62 -14.59
C GLY A 175 -1.33 -0.83 -15.06
N GLY A 176 -2.34 -1.58 -14.63
CA GLY A 176 -2.57 -2.95 -15.08
C GLY A 176 -2.88 -3.05 -16.58
N PHE A 177 -3.68 -2.12 -17.10
CA PHE A 177 -3.95 -2.04 -18.54
C PHE A 177 -2.67 -1.78 -19.35
N VAL A 178 -1.88 -0.80 -18.95
CA VAL A 178 -0.57 -0.50 -19.60
C VAL A 178 0.36 -1.70 -19.54
N ALA A 179 0.44 -2.39 -18.41
CA ALA A 179 1.26 -3.57 -18.26
C ALA A 179 0.81 -4.74 -19.17
N ASN A 180 -0.48 -4.82 -19.51
CA ASN A 180 -1.01 -5.86 -20.40
C ASN A 180 -0.80 -5.56 -21.89
N MET A 181 -0.40 -4.34 -22.25
CA MET A 181 -0.07 -3.97 -23.65
C MET A 181 1.37 -4.37 -24.03
N LEU A 182 2.18 -4.80 -23.06
CA LEU A 182 3.57 -5.27 -23.23
C LEU A 182 3.65 -6.79 -23.14
#